data_0a5e5f7b84b4e0e38c420d70fac6e0af
#
_entry.id   0a5e5f7b84b4e0e38c420d70fac6e0af
#
_cell.length_a   1.000
_cell.length_b   1.000
_cell.length_c   1.000
_cell.angle_alpha   90.00
_cell.angle_beta   90.00
_cell.angle_gamma   90.00
#
_symmetry.space_group_name_H-M   'P 1'
#
loop_
_entity.id
_entity.type
_entity.pdbx_description
1 polymer ?
#
loop_
_entity_poly.entity_id
_entity_poly.type
_entity_poly.pdbx_seq_one_letter_code
_entity_poly.pdbx_strand_id
1 'polypeptide(L)'
;DITFRPGIWYVMPVTRADHMQFVGGIANKSIIETHLFYRNLMDDIYGTYGSGQPEEQPFPFTDVAAGRWSYSYIRQLYEAGVIDGMTPTTFVPTGDVTRAQFVKMLARLQGADVSEYRSAGFEDVPADAWYAPYVNWAAANGIVYGISSTEFAPNADISRQDMAVMLDRYAQQSGIVLGTDNAAVTFTDEADIAAYALPAVQALQRAGVING
;
A
#
# COMPACT_ATOMS: atom_id res chain seq x y z
N ASP A 1 34.50 2.95 12.77
CA ASP A 1 34.17 1.52 12.66
C ASP A 1 32.91 1.24 13.47
N ILE A 2 31.82 0.94 12.77
CA ILE A 2 30.56 0.54 13.41
C ILE A 2 30.57 -0.99 13.50
N THR A 3 30.73 -1.51 14.71
CA THR A 3 30.67 -2.95 14.93
C THR A 3 29.22 -3.34 15.23
N PHE A 4 28.59 -4.03 14.29
CA PHE A 4 27.24 -4.57 14.49
C PHE A 4 27.32 -5.84 15.36
N ARG A 5 26.43 -5.94 16.34
CA ARG A 5 26.31 -7.15 17.19
C ARG A 5 25.14 -8.00 16.69
N PRO A 6 25.31 -9.31 16.52
CA PRO A 6 24.20 -10.20 16.18
C PRO A 6 23.08 -10.12 17.23
N GLY A 7 21.83 -10.08 16.75
CA GLY A 7 20.63 -10.07 17.61
C GLY A 7 20.17 -8.67 18.08
N ILE A 8 20.83 -7.58 17.66
CA ILE A 8 20.38 -6.22 17.97
C ILE A 8 19.81 -5.60 16.70
N TRP A 9 18.52 -5.21 16.76
CA TRP A 9 17.87 -4.46 15.70
C TRP A 9 18.33 -2.99 15.77
N TYR A 10 19.10 -2.56 14.78
CA TYR A 10 19.44 -1.15 14.64
C TYR A 10 18.37 -0.50 13.75
N VAL A 11 17.44 0.22 14.36
CA VAL A 11 16.54 1.11 13.61
C VAL A 11 17.33 2.36 13.29
N MET A 12 17.91 2.39 12.09
CA MET A 12 18.51 3.61 11.60
C MET A 12 17.44 4.49 10.98
N PRO A 13 17.22 5.71 11.46
CA PRO A 13 16.30 6.63 10.80
C PRO A 13 16.86 6.96 9.42
N VAL A 14 16.17 6.56 8.38
CA VAL A 14 16.51 6.78 6.96
C VAL A 14 16.19 8.23 6.56
N THR A 15 16.64 9.20 7.35
CA THR A 15 16.33 10.62 7.11
C THR A 15 17.54 11.44 6.67
N ARG A 16 18.70 10.82 6.45
CA ARG A 16 19.92 11.56 6.05
C ARG A 16 20.29 11.27 4.59
N ALA A 17 20.68 12.32 3.88
CA ALA A 17 21.12 12.25 2.48
C ALA A 17 22.37 11.36 2.27
N ASP A 18 23.25 11.24 3.27
CA ASP A 18 24.39 10.35 3.28
C ASP A 18 24.03 8.86 3.32
N HIS A 19 22.91 8.51 3.97
CA HIS A 19 22.36 7.16 3.94
C HIS A 19 21.80 6.81 2.56
N MET A 20 21.21 7.78 1.89
CA MET A 20 20.67 7.64 0.54
C MET A 20 21.77 7.39 -0.51
N GLN A 21 22.99 7.93 -0.30
CA GLN A 21 24.13 7.68 -1.18
C GLN A 21 24.72 6.27 -1.01
N PHE A 22 24.71 5.73 0.21
CA PHE A 22 25.23 4.38 0.48
C PHE A 22 24.32 3.30 -0.12
N VAL A 23 23.03 3.55 -0.16
CA VAL A 23 22.02 2.62 -0.65
C VAL A 23 21.63 2.92 -2.11
N GLY A 24 22.54 3.51 -2.88
CA GLY A 24 22.38 4.02 -4.25
C GLY A 24 21.16 3.48 -5.01
N GLY A 25 20.18 4.33 -5.26
CA GLY A 25 19.00 4.01 -6.04
C GLY A 25 17.78 3.50 -5.26
N ILE A 26 17.88 3.29 -3.93
CA ILE A 26 16.71 2.86 -3.12
C ILE A 26 15.68 3.99 -2.97
N ALA A 27 16.09 5.24 -3.08
CA ALA A 27 15.18 6.38 -2.98
C ALA A 27 14.00 6.32 -3.99
N ASN A 28 14.19 5.61 -5.10
CA ASN A 28 13.20 5.46 -6.16
C ASN A 28 12.56 4.06 -6.20
N LYS A 29 12.85 3.22 -5.19
CA LYS A 29 12.25 1.88 -5.12
C LYS A 29 11.02 1.89 -4.26
N SER A 30 10.05 1.06 -4.62
CA SER A 30 8.85 0.86 -3.81
C SER A 30 9.21 0.42 -2.38
N ILE A 31 8.33 0.69 -1.41
CA ILE A 31 8.52 0.25 -0.01
C ILE A 31 8.76 -1.27 0.05
N ILE A 32 8.09 -2.03 -0.82
CA ILE A 32 8.24 -3.49 -0.93
C ILE A 32 9.65 -3.88 -1.40
N GLU A 33 10.16 -3.22 -2.44
CA GLU A 33 11.53 -3.46 -2.93
C GLU A 33 12.57 -3.07 -1.89
N THR A 34 12.35 -2.00 -1.16
CA THR A 34 13.22 -1.56 -0.07
C THR A 34 13.27 -2.61 1.05
N HIS A 35 12.12 -3.17 1.43
CA HIS A 35 12.06 -4.22 2.45
C HIS A 35 12.78 -5.50 2.01
N LEU A 36 12.56 -5.94 0.77
CA LEU A 36 13.25 -7.09 0.17
C LEU A 36 14.76 -6.85 0.06
N PHE A 37 15.16 -5.63 -0.30
CA PHE A 37 16.57 -5.26 -0.37
C PHE A 37 17.26 -5.34 0.99
N TYR A 38 16.67 -4.81 2.05
CA TYR A 38 17.25 -4.90 3.40
C TYR A 38 17.34 -6.35 3.88
N ARG A 39 16.36 -7.18 3.60
CA ARG A 39 16.41 -8.60 3.92
C ARG A 39 17.57 -9.29 3.21
N ASN A 40 17.71 -9.11 1.91
CA ASN A 40 18.80 -9.73 1.13
C ASN A 40 20.17 -9.17 1.54
N LEU A 41 20.28 -7.87 1.82
CA LEU A 41 21.52 -7.25 2.30
C LEU A 41 21.93 -7.82 3.67
N MET A 42 20.99 -8.08 4.56
CA MET A 42 21.29 -8.67 5.86
C MET A 42 21.72 -10.13 5.72
N ASP A 43 21.14 -10.88 4.79
CA ASP A 43 21.56 -12.24 4.46
C ASP A 43 22.98 -12.27 3.87
N ASP A 44 23.34 -11.33 3.02
CA ASP A 44 24.67 -11.19 2.45
C ASP A 44 25.74 -10.78 3.48
N ILE A 45 25.40 -9.88 4.41
CA ILE A 45 26.36 -9.36 5.42
C ILE A 45 26.59 -10.37 6.55
N TYR A 46 25.58 -11.08 6.98
CA TYR A 46 25.65 -11.94 8.17
C TYR A 46 25.80 -13.43 7.86
N GLY A 47 25.82 -13.80 6.56
CA GLY A 47 25.75 -15.20 6.14
C GLY A 47 24.55 -15.89 6.80
N THR A 48 23.76 -16.59 6.05
CA THR A 48 22.53 -17.25 6.45
C THR A 48 22.35 -17.40 7.96
N TYR A 49 21.52 -16.59 8.55
CA TYR A 49 21.13 -16.67 9.95
C TYR A 49 20.44 -18.03 10.16
N GLY A 50 21.23 -19.02 10.57
CA GLY A 50 20.79 -20.38 10.78
C GLY A 50 20.20 -21.00 9.51
N SER A 51 20.54 -22.20 9.16
CA SER A 51 20.11 -22.98 8.00
C SER A 51 18.60 -23.25 7.87
N GLY A 52 17.76 -22.36 8.40
CA GLY A 52 16.37 -22.18 8.05
C GLY A 52 16.30 -21.03 7.07
N GLN A 53 16.23 -21.31 5.77
CA GLN A 53 15.55 -20.36 4.89
C GLN A 53 14.26 -19.99 5.63
N PRO A 54 13.85 -18.69 5.71
CA PRO A 54 12.48 -18.37 6.07
C PRO A 54 11.66 -19.28 5.17
N GLU A 55 10.90 -20.23 5.75
CA GLU A 55 10.00 -21.06 4.95
C GLU A 55 9.26 -20.08 4.07
N GLU A 56 9.53 -20.10 2.76
CA GLU A 56 8.76 -19.29 1.82
C GLU A 56 7.33 -19.70 2.08
N GLN A 57 6.56 -18.83 2.72
CA GLN A 57 5.17 -19.11 2.99
C GLN A 57 4.57 -19.50 1.65
N PRO A 58 4.13 -20.73 1.47
CA PRO A 58 3.67 -21.17 0.17
C PRO A 58 2.56 -20.23 -0.26
N PHE A 59 2.70 -19.63 -1.45
CA PHE A 59 1.68 -18.75 -2.00
C PHE A 59 0.37 -19.52 -2.11
N PRO A 60 -0.67 -19.17 -1.30
CA PRO A 60 -1.77 -20.08 -1.08
C PRO A 60 -2.83 -20.06 -2.19
N PHE A 61 -2.82 -19.01 -3.04
CA PHE A 61 -3.93 -18.74 -3.96
C PHE A 61 -3.83 -19.58 -5.24
N THR A 62 -4.68 -20.60 -5.33
CA THR A 62 -4.71 -21.54 -6.44
C THR A 62 -5.29 -20.95 -7.72
N ASP A 63 -6.03 -19.86 -7.62
CA ASP A 63 -6.67 -19.12 -8.73
C ASP A 63 -5.78 -18.02 -9.32
N VAL A 64 -4.56 -17.86 -8.81
CA VAL A 64 -3.57 -16.90 -9.32
C VAL A 64 -2.43 -17.66 -9.99
N ALA A 65 -2.57 -17.92 -11.29
CA ALA A 65 -1.56 -18.65 -12.07
C ALA A 65 -0.23 -17.88 -12.13
N ALA A 66 0.90 -18.59 -12.01
CA ALA A 66 2.25 -17.99 -12.04
C ALA A 66 2.56 -17.19 -13.32
N GLY A 67 1.94 -17.54 -14.46
CA GLY A 67 2.07 -16.80 -15.72
C GLY A 67 1.15 -15.58 -15.86
N ARG A 68 0.31 -15.30 -14.87
CA ARG A 68 -0.54 -14.10 -14.88
C ARG A 68 0.32 -12.84 -14.64
N TRP A 69 0.05 -11.76 -15.39
CA TRP A 69 0.79 -10.50 -15.24
C TRP A 69 0.76 -9.92 -13.82
N SER A 70 -0.33 -10.17 -13.09
CA SER A 70 -0.49 -9.68 -11.71
C SER A 70 0.07 -10.62 -10.64
N TYR A 71 0.59 -11.80 -10.99
CA TYR A 71 1.06 -12.80 -10.03
C TYR A 71 2.10 -12.26 -9.05
N SER A 72 3.15 -11.63 -9.58
CA SER A 72 4.25 -11.09 -8.76
C SER A 72 3.79 -9.99 -7.81
N TYR A 73 2.87 -9.14 -8.26
CA TYR A 73 2.32 -8.05 -7.43
C TYR A 73 1.44 -8.59 -6.30
N ILE A 74 0.55 -9.54 -6.61
CA ILE A 74 -0.31 -10.18 -5.60
C ILE A 74 0.55 -10.92 -4.58
N ARG A 75 1.54 -11.67 -5.03
CA ARG A 75 2.46 -12.39 -4.14
C ARG A 75 3.21 -11.45 -3.21
N GLN A 76 3.82 -10.38 -3.73
CA GLN A 76 4.54 -9.38 -2.93
C GLN A 76 3.65 -8.72 -1.89
N LEU A 77 2.45 -8.29 -2.28
CA LEU A 77 1.51 -7.66 -1.34
C LEU A 77 1.01 -8.64 -0.27
N TYR A 78 0.82 -9.90 -0.63
CA TYR A 78 0.45 -10.96 0.32
C TYR A 78 1.60 -11.23 1.31
N GLU A 79 2.83 -11.43 0.83
CA GLU A 79 4.01 -11.65 1.66
C GLU A 79 4.31 -10.46 2.58
N ALA A 80 4.01 -9.25 2.13
CA ALA A 80 4.08 -8.03 2.93
C ALA A 80 2.92 -7.88 3.93
N GLY A 81 1.93 -8.78 3.93
CA GLY A 81 0.76 -8.71 4.81
C GLY A 81 -0.21 -7.58 4.48
N VAL A 82 -0.09 -6.96 3.29
CA VAL A 82 -0.96 -5.86 2.85
C VAL A 82 -2.33 -6.37 2.40
N ILE A 83 -2.35 -7.51 1.70
CA ILE A 83 -3.58 -8.14 1.22
C ILE A 83 -3.78 -9.53 1.80
N ASP A 84 -5.04 -9.95 1.86
CA ASP A 84 -5.47 -11.31 2.13
C ASP A 84 -6.18 -11.88 0.90
N GLY A 85 -6.39 -13.20 0.87
CA GLY A 85 -7.33 -13.81 -0.06
C GLY A 85 -8.79 -13.55 0.34
N MET A 86 -9.70 -13.83 -0.59
CA MET A 86 -11.14 -13.90 -0.29
C MET A 86 -11.47 -15.14 0.56
N THR A 87 -10.66 -16.20 0.39
CA THR A 87 -10.62 -17.39 1.23
C THR A 87 -9.16 -17.75 1.51
N PRO A 88 -8.88 -18.74 2.37
CA PRO A 88 -7.49 -19.18 2.59
C PRO A 88 -6.74 -19.61 1.33
N THR A 89 -7.44 -20.01 0.26
CA THR A 89 -6.83 -20.55 -0.97
C THR A 89 -7.25 -19.85 -2.26
N THR A 90 -8.08 -18.81 -2.19
CA THR A 90 -8.52 -18.06 -3.37
C THR A 90 -8.37 -16.57 -3.16
N PHE A 91 -7.91 -15.86 -4.20
CA PHE A 91 -7.72 -14.41 -4.20
C PHE A 91 -8.82 -13.67 -4.99
N VAL A 92 -9.33 -14.29 -6.07
CA VAL A 92 -10.26 -13.72 -7.05
C VAL A 92 -9.65 -12.52 -7.80
N PRO A 93 -8.57 -12.74 -8.60
CA PRO A 93 -7.78 -11.65 -9.19
C PRO A 93 -8.49 -10.83 -10.28
N THR A 94 -9.71 -11.18 -10.62
CA THR A 94 -10.60 -10.43 -11.55
C THR A 94 -11.81 -9.83 -10.85
N GLY A 95 -11.90 -9.99 -9.54
CA GLY A 95 -12.99 -9.41 -8.76
C GLY A 95 -12.78 -7.91 -8.54
N ASP A 96 -13.89 -7.22 -8.36
CA ASP A 96 -13.87 -5.81 -8.00
C ASP A 96 -13.42 -5.65 -6.54
N VAL A 97 -12.82 -4.51 -6.24
CA VAL A 97 -12.33 -4.16 -4.91
C VAL A 97 -13.31 -3.18 -4.28
N THR A 98 -13.79 -3.50 -3.08
CA THR A 98 -14.65 -2.57 -2.36
C THR A 98 -13.86 -1.43 -1.71
N ARG A 99 -14.52 -0.32 -1.44
CA ARG A 99 -13.94 0.85 -0.76
C ARG A 99 -13.33 0.48 0.59
N ALA A 100 -14.00 -0.38 1.36
CA ALA A 100 -13.49 -0.86 2.65
C ALA A 100 -12.25 -1.74 2.51
N GLN A 101 -12.20 -2.61 1.51
CA GLN A 101 -11.01 -3.43 1.22
C GLN A 101 -9.81 -2.55 0.86
N PHE A 102 -10.02 -1.53 0.03
CA PHE A 102 -8.95 -0.63 -0.37
C PHE A 102 -8.37 0.15 0.81
N VAL A 103 -9.21 0.66 1.69
CA VAL A 103 -8.77 1.37 2.91
C VAL A 103 -8.01 0.43 3.85
N LYS A 104 -8.44 -0.84 3.99
CA LYS A 104 -7.69 -1.86 4.74
C LYS A 104 -6.28 -2.06 4.16
N MET A 105 -6.15 -2.10 2.83
CA MET A 105 -4.84 -2.21 2.18
C MET A 105 -3.93 -1.03 2.52
N LEU A 106 -4.45 0.20 2.49
CA LEU A 106 -3.68 1.41 2.84
C LEU A 106 -3.21 1.39 4.30
N ALA A 107 -4.09 1.01 5.24
CA ALA A 107 -3.75 0.91 6.65
C ALA A 107 -2.65 -0.14 6.90
N ARG A 108 -2.75 -1.29 6.25
CA ARG A 108 -1.75 -2.34 6.34
C ARG A 108 -0.43 -1.97 5.68
N LEU A 109 -0.48 -1.28 4.55
CA LEU A 109 0.70 -0.76 3.86
C LEU A 109 1.50 0.18 4.76
N GLN A 110 0.80 0.98 5.57
CA GLN A 110 1.43 1.86 6.56
C GLN A 110 1.88 1.12 7.83
N GLY A 111 1.42 -0.12 8.05
CA GLY A 111 1.61 -0.80 9.34
C GLY A 111 0.85 -0.13 10.48
N ALA A 112 -0.30 0.50 10.18
CA ALA A 112 -1.05 1.29 11.14
C ALA A 112 -1.67 0.42 12.24
N ASP A 113 -1.50 0.83 13.49
CA ASP A 113 -2.31 0.32 14.59
C ASP A 113 -3.69 0.99 14.53
N VAL A 114 -4.69 0.21 14.14
CA VAL A 114 -6.07 0.70 13.97
C VAL A 114 -6.94 0.49 15.21
N SER A 115 -6.39 -0.08 16.29
CA SER A 115 -7.14 -0.47 17.49
C SER A 115 -7.74 0.73 18.26
N GLU A 116 -7.11 1.89 18.18
CA GLU A 116 -7.52 3.11 18.86
C GLU A 116 -8.63 3.90 18.16
N TYR A 117 -8.92 3.56 16.88
CA TYR A 117 -9.89 4.31 16.08
C TYR A 117 -11.30 3.75 16.26
N ARG A 118 -12.18 4.48 16.96
CA ARG A 118 -13.48 3.98 17.40
C ARG A 118 -14.65 4.33 16.49
N SER A 119 -14.71 5.55 15.97
CA SER A 119 -15.78 5.99 15.07
C SER A 119 -15.32 7.17 14.21
N ALA A 120 -15.71 7.15 12.94
CA ALA A 120 -15.55 8.25 12.00
C ALA A 120 -16.85 9.04 11.76
N GLY A 121 -17.94 8.65 12.41
CA GLY A 121 -19.25 9.31 12.26
C GLY A 121 -20.06 8.86 11.04
N PHE A 122 -19.61 7.81 10.32
CA PHE A 122 -20.39 7.25 9.22
C PHE A 122 -21.46 6.29 9.72
N GLU A 123 -22.72 6.53 9.33
CA GLU A 123 -23.88 5.75 9.77
C GLU A 123 -23.88 4.34 9.18
N ASP A 124 -23.27 4.16 8.00
CA ASP A 124 -23.14 2.89 7.29
C ASP A 124 -21.86 2.09 7.67
N VAL A 125 -21.16 2.50 8.73
CA VAL A 125 -19.98 1.82 9.28
C VAL A 125 -20.27 1.36 10.72
N PRO A 126 -20.97 0.22 10.89
CA PRO A 126 -21.24 -0.35 12.21
C PRO A 126 -19.93 -0.66 12.95
N ALA A 127 -19.90 -0.40 14.26
CA ALA A 127 -18.68 -0.53 15.07
C ALA A 127 -18.12 -1.97 15.13
N ASP A 128 -18.96 -2.97 14.92
CA ASP A 128 -18.62 -4.39 14.89
C ASP A 128 -18.24 -4.91 13.50
N ALA A 129 -18.37 -4.09 12.46
CA ALA A 129 -17.93 -4.46 11.12
C ALA A 129 -16.41 -4.64 11.05
N TRP A 130 -15.95 -5.67 10.33
CA TRP A 130 -14.51 -5.97 10.18
C TRP A 130 -13.69 -4.79 9.62
N TYR A 131 -14.34 -3.94 8.83
CA TYR A 131 -13.71 -2.79 8.19
C TYR A 131 -13.75 -1.52 9.03
N ALA A 132 -14.56 -1.47 10.10
CA ALA A 132 -14.75 -0.26 10.88
C ALA A 132 -13.44 0.36 11.40
N PRO A 133 -12.49 -0.39 11.99
CA PRO A 133 -11.24 0.20 12.47
C PRO A 133 -10.43 0.86 11.35
N TYR A 134 -10.40 0.24 10.16
CA TYR A 134 -9.67 0.75 9.01
C TYR A 134 -10.30 2.02 8.42
N VAL A 135 -11.63 2.04 8.30
CA VAL A 135 -12.37 3.22 7.83
C VAL A 135 -12.20 4.38 8.80
N ASN A 136 -12.33 4.11 10.09
CA ASN A 136 -12.16 5.11 11.14
C ASN A 136 -10.74 5.69 11.15
N TRP A 137 -9.71 4.82 10.99
CA TRP A 137 -8.33 5.25 10.84
C TRP A 137 -8.15 6.17 9.61
N ALA A 138 -8.66 5.76 8.46
CA ALA A 138 -8.50 6.53 7.24
C ALA A 138 -9.21 7.88 7.28
N ALA A 139 -10.38 7.96 7.92
CA ALA A 139 -11.09 9.21 8.13
C ALA A 139 -10.34 10.13 9.11
N ALA A 140 -9.85 9.60 10.23
CA ALA A 140 -9.10 10.37 11.22
C ALA A 140 -7.79 10.94 10.64
N ASN A 141 -7.18 10.24 9.66
CA ASN A 141 -5.96 10.68 8.98
C ASN A 141 -6.23 11.46 7.67
N GLY A 142 -7.49 11.83 7.39
CA GLY A 142 -7.84 12.64 6.22
C GLY A 142 -7.68 11.93 4.87
N ILE A 143 -7.55 10.60 4.87
CA ILE A 143 -7.43 9.79 3.64
C ILE A 143 -8.80 9.66 2.96
N VAL A 144 -9.86 9.55 3.76
CA VAL A 144 -11.25 9.46 3.27
C VAL A 144 -12.17 10.46 3.96
N TYR A 145 -13.18 10.94 3.23
CA TYR A 145 -14.21 11.86 3.76
C TYR A 145 -15.65 11.34 3.54
N GLY A 146 -15.77 10.07 3.07
CA GLY A 146 -17.05 9.50 2.71
C GLY A 146 -17.51 9.86 1.29
N ILE A 147 -18.67 9.34 0.92
CA ILE A 147 -19.43 9.74 -0.28
C ILE A 147 -20.43 10.87 0.07
N SER A 148 -20.72 11.03 1.34
CA SER A 148 -21.46 12.15 1.95
C SER A 148 -20.89 12.43 3.34
N SER A 149 -21.46 13.39 4.05
CA SER A 149 -21.07 13.70 5.44
C SER A 149 -21.36 12.56 6.43
N THR A 150 -22.23 11.63 6.09
CA THR A 150 -22.69 10.53 6.98
C THR A 150 -22.51 9.14 6.39
N GLU A 151 -22.08 9.03 5.13
CA GLU A 151 -21.95 7.73 4.44
C GLU A 151 -20.55 7.54 3.85
N PHE A 152 -19.97 6.36 4.06
CA PHE A 152 -18.71 5.92 3.48
C PHE A 152 -18.89 5.01 2.27
N ALA A 153 -19.98 4.26 2.19
CA ALA A 153 -20.27 3.19 1.23
C ALA A 153 -19.24 2.05 1.24
N PRO A 154 -19.02 1.35 2.38
CA PRO A 154 -17.92 0.40 2.57
C PRO A 154 -17.95 -0.77 1.59
N ASN A 155 -19.13 -1.22 1.19
CA ASN A 155 -19.33 -2.37 0.32
C ASN A 155 -19.50 -2.01 -1.16
N ALA A 156 -19.48 -0.73 -1.51
CA ALA A 156 -19.48 -0.30 -2.91
C ALA A 156 -18.09 -0.55 -3.53
N ASP A 157 -18.09 -0.93 -4.81
CA ASP A 157 -16.87 -1.05 -5.59
C ASP A 157 -16.18 0.32 -5.70
N ILE A 158 -14.87 0.32 -5.54
CA ILE A 158 -14.11 1.56 -5.63
C ILE A 158 -13.79 1.88 -7.09
N SER A 159 -14.08 3.11 -7.51
CA SER A 159 -13.69 3.58 -8.83
C SER A 159 -12.19 3.88 -8.92
N ARG A 160 -11.60 3.83 -10.12
CA ARG A 160 -10.17 4.19 -10.32
C ARG A 160 -9.87 5.62 -9.89
N GLN A 161 -10.79 6.55 -10.12
CA GLN A 161 -10.63 7.94 -9.69
C GLN A 161 -10.67 8.09 -8.16
N ASP A 162 -11.51 7.34 -7.46
CA ASP A 162 -11.55 7.36 -5.99
C ASP A 162 -10.29 6.69 -5.40
N MET A 163 -9.79 5.61 -6.02
CA MET A 163 -8.50 5.02 -5.66
C MET A 163 -7.37 6.06 -5.77
N ALA A 164 -7.36 6.83 -6.86
CA ALA A 164 -6.36 7.87 -7.05
C ALA A 164 -6.44 8.95 -5.95
N VAL A 165 -7.63 9.40 -5.61
CA VAL A 165 -7.81 10.39 -4.53
C VAL A 165 -7.34 9.85 -3.17
N MET A 166 -7.69 8.60 -2.85
CA MET A 166 -7.26 7.98 -1.58
C MET A 166 -5.75 7.76 -1.54
N LEU A 167 -5.12 7.34 -2.65
CA LEU A 167 -3.67 7.18 -2.75
C LEU A 167 -2.91 8.49 -2.62
N ASP A 168 -3.38 9.56 -3.29
CA ASP A 168 -2.76 10.87 -3.21
C ASP A 168 -2.81 11.43 -1.78
N ARG A 169 -3.97 11.36 -1.13
CA ARG A 169 -4.12 11.76 0.27
C ARG A 169 -3.30 10.91 1.22
N TYR A 170 -3.24 9.60 0.98
CA TYR A 170 -2.38 8.70 1.73
C TYR A 170 -0.91 9.09 1.60
N ALA A 171 -0.43 9.38 0.38
CA ALA A 171 0.94 9.84 0.16
C ALA A 171 1.23 11.14 0.92
N GLN A 172 0.32 12.12 0.85
CA GLN A 172 0.46 13.39 1.57
C GLN A 172 0.50 13.18 3.09
N GLN A 173 -0.40 12.37 3.63
CA GLN A 173 -0.48 12.06 5.06
C GLN A 173 0.77 11.32 5.55
N SER A 174 1.31 10.41 4.75
CA SER A 174 2.50 9.62 5.07
C SER A 174 3.81 10.34 4.78
N GLY A 175 3.78 11.59 4.29
CA GLY A 175 4.98 12.33 3.91
C GLY A 175 5.69 11.78 2.66
N ILE A 176 5.00 10.97 1.86
CA ILE A 176 5.54 10.44 0.60
C ILE A 176 5.48 11.52 -0.47
N VAL A 177 6.62 11.92 -0.98
CA VAL A 177 6.70 12.88 -2.08
C VAL A 177 6.51 12.12 -3.40
N LEU A 178 5.40 12.38 -4.08
CA LEU A 178 5.14 11.82 -5.40
C LEU A 178 6.12 12.46 -6.41
N GLY A 179 6.80 11.61 -7.17
CA GLY A 179 7.67 12.05 -8.26
C GLY A 179 6.91 12.78 -9.37
N THR A 180 7.63 13.55 -10.16
CA THR A 180 7.08 14.24 -11.35
C THR A 180 7.88 13.91 -12.60
N ASP A 181 8.44 12.69 -12.63
CA ASP A 181 9.43 12.27 -13.63
C ASP A 181 8.78 12.02 -15.01
N ASN A 182 7.49 11.72 -15.03
CA ASN A 182 6.76 11.52 -16.27
C ASN A 182 6.15 12.82 -16.78
N ALA A 183 6.17 12.99 -18.10
CA ALA A 183 5.45 14.08 -18.75
C ALA A 183 3.95 13.98 -18.44
N ALA A 184 3.31 15.13 -18.28
CA ALA A 184 1.86 15.18 -18.14
C ALA A 184 1.18 14.63 -19.40
N VAL A 185 0.22 13.73 -19.22
CA VAL A 185 -0.59 13.14 -20.28
C VAL A 185 -2.04 13.53 -20.05
N THR A 186 -2.73 13.92 -21.12
CA THR A 186 -4.18 14.07 -21.12
C THR A 186 -4.79 12.75 -21.52
N PHE A 187 -5.62 12.17 -20.65
CA PHE A 187 -6.33 10.94 -20.96
C PHE A 187 -7.47 11.20 -21.94
N THR A 188 -7.78 10.23 -22.79
CA THR A 188 -8.87 10.34 -23.77
C THR A 188 -10.24 10.46 -23.13
N ASP A 189 -10.39 9.97 -21.91
CA ASP A 189 -11.58 9.99 -21.06
C ASP A 189 -11.48 11.01 -19.91
N GLU A 190 -10.55 11.99 -20.00
CA GLU A 190 -10.34 12.98 -18.93
C GLU A 190 -11.62 13.77 -18.61
N ALA A 191 -12.49 13.97 -19.60
CA ALA A 191 -13.77 14.65 -19.42
C ALA A 191 -14.75 13.88 -18.51
N ASP A 192 -14.57 12.58 -18.36
CA ASP A 192 -15.38 11.71 -17.50
C ASP A 192 -14.83 11.63 -16.07
N ILE A 193 -13.63 12.16 -15.84
CA ILE A 193 -13.02 12.23 -14.50
C ILE A 193 -13.70 13.36 -13.71
N ALA A 194 -14.22 13.03 -12.54
CA ALA A 194 -14.84 14.02 -11.67
C ALA A 194 -13.83 15.11 -11.27
N ALA A 195 -14.27 16.36 -11.21
CA ALA A 195 -13.42 17.53 -10.94
C ALA A 195 -12.62 17.39 -9.62
N TYR A 196 -13.16 16.70 -8.60
CA TYR A 196 -12.47 16.48 -7.34
C TYR A 196 -11.30 15.50 -7.47
N ALA A 197 -11.34 14.59 -8.44
CA ALA A 197 -10.36 13.52 -8.60
C ALA A 197 -9.24 13.87 -9.60
N LEU A 198 -9.50 14.79 -10.52
CA LEU A 198 -8.57 15.13 -11.60
C LEU A 198 -7.16 15.51 -11.10
N PRO A 199 -6.99 16.35 -10.06
CA PRO A 199 -5.65 16.67 -9.55
C PRO A 199 -4.89 15.43 -9.05
N ALA A 200 -5.56 14.52 -8.35
CA ALA A 200 -4.96 13.29 -7.83
C ALA A 200 -4.57 12.33 -8.97
N VAL A 201 -5.44 12.16 -9.96
CA VAL A 201 -5.16 11.34 -11.15
C VAL A 201 -3.94 11.86 -11.88
N GLN A 202 -3.85 13.17 -12.11
CA GLN A 202 -2.70 13.80 -12.78
C GLN A 202 -1.41 13.68 -11.94
N ALA A 203 -1.48 13.86 -10.62
CA ALA A 203 -0.32 13.69 -9.74
C ALA A 203 0.23 12.26 -9.79
N LEU A 204 -0.64 11.25 -9.67
CA LEU A 204 -0.25 9.85 -9.74
C LEU A 204 0.20 9.42 -11.14
N GLN A 205 -0.34 10.01 -12.20
CA GLN A 205 0.13 9.79 -13.57
C GLN A 205 1.57 10.30 -13.73
N ARG A 206 1.86 11.50 -13.25
CA ARG A 206 3.21 12.06 -13.32
C ARG A 206 4.21 11.29 -12.46
N ALA A 207 3.75 10.71 -11.37
CA ALA A 207 4.55 9.81 -10.53
C ALA A 207 4.72 8.38 -11.12
N GLY A 208 4.07 8.05 -12.26
CA GLY A 208 4.14 6.74 -12.88
C GLY A 208 3.35 5.65 -12.16
N VAL A 209 2.45 6.04 -11.25
CA VAL A 209 1.59 5.10 -10.49
C VAL A 209 0.37 4.69 -11.31
N ILE A 210 -0.19 5.62 -12.06
CA ILE A 210 -1.32 5.40 -12.96
C ILE A 210 -0.88 5.62 -14.40
N ASN A 211 -1.18 4.65 -15.25
CA ASN A 211 -1.08 4.74 -16.70
C ASN A 211 -2.47 4.59 -17.28
N GLY A 212 -2.70 5.16 -18.45
CA GLY A 212 -3.98 5.08 -19.16
C GLY A 212 -4.29 3.66 -19.62
#